data_80b3df86e18d52d5243129a8ffb41b75
#
_entry.id   80b3df86e18d52d5243129a8ffb41b75
#
_cell.length_a   1.000
_cell.length_b   1.000
_cell.length_c   1.000
_cell.angle_alpha   90.00
_cell.angle_beta   90.00
_cell.angle_gamma   90.00
#
_symmetry.space_group_name_H-M   'P 1'
#
loop_
_entity.id
_entity.type
_entity.pdbx_description
1 polymer ?
#
loop_
_entity_poly.entity_id
_entity_poly.type
_entity_poly.pdbx_seq_one_letter_code
_entity_poly.pdbx_strand_id
1 'polypeptide(L)'
;MSSTPDPAAQTVPGMVPEAAPAATAPDPALSDAPDGLLGASALRPVSTSLIPARYVAGIIGYVIWVLMIAGLITAAALSGMWWIAALGLLPLLILLQSLLLTPRRVRAIGYLDAEEDLTIASGIMFRSVHTIPYGRVQSVKIDEGPVDRRYGLAKLTVSTANGASTVVLPGLPKAEAERLRALLTARGIETMAAL
;
A
#
# COMPACT_ATOMS: atom_id res chain seq x y z
N MET A 1 -7.28 90.11 -16.41
CA MET A 1 -7.98 89.44 -15.34
C MET A 1 -8.21 88.03 -15.84
N SER A 2 -7.32 87.19 -15.44
CA SER A 2 -7.16 85.87 -15.94
C SER A 2 -7.84 84.93 -14.96
N SER A 3 -8.80 84.16 -15.42
CA SER A 3 -9.40 83.03 -14.67
C SER A 3 -8.89 81.77 -15.26
N THR A 4 -8.13 81.11 -14.48
CA THR A 4 -7.55 79.79 -14.69
C THR A 4 -8.69 78.74 -14.57
N PRO A 5 -8.85 77.80 -15.50
CA PRO A 5 -9.73 76.69 -15.31
C PRO A 5 -9.04 75.51 -14.53
N ASP A 6 -9.78 75.01 -13.58
CA ASP A 6 -9.49 73.88 -12.72
C ASP A 6 -9.33 72.57 -13.53
N PRO A 7 -8.29 71.79 -13.35
CA PRO A 7 -8.11 70.48 -13.98
C PRO A 7 -8.55 69.35 -13.05
N ALA A 8 -9.83 69.22 -12.76
CA ALA A 8 -10.35 68.09 -12.00
C ALA A 8 -11.56 67.48 -12.70
N ALA A 9 -11.34 66.57 -13.57
CA ALA A 9 -12.24 65.45 -13.89
C ALA A 9 -11.65 64.58 -15.02
N GLN A 10 -10.58 63.88 -14.75
CA GLN A 10 -10.29 62.74 -15.59
C GLN A 10 -11.00 61.49 -14.97
N THR A 11 -12.18 61.27 -15.47
CA THR A 11 -12.92 60.03 -15.26
C THR A 11 -12.15 58.93 -15.96
N VAL A 12 -11.58 58.00 -15.22
CA VAL A 12 -10.99 56.76 -15.72
C VAL A 12 -12.12 55.83 -16.12
N PRO A 13 -12.29 55.50 -17.41
CA PRO A 13 -13.27 54.53 -17.81
C PRO A 13 -12.78 53.09 -17.56
N GLY A 14 -13.56 52.30 -16.87
CA GLY A 14 -13.51 50.87 -17.02
C GLY A 14 -12.62 50.07 -16.06
N MET A 15 -12.81 50.26 -14.77
CA MET A 15 -12.50 49.15 -13.86
C MET A 15 -13.74 48.32 -13.73
N VAL A 16 -13.88 47.34 -14.61
CA VAL A 16 -14.82 46.22 -14.45
C VAL A 16 -14.36 45.52 -13.17
N PRO A 17 -15.21 45.31 -12.15
CA PRO A 17 -14.86 44.48 -11.02
C PRO A 17 -14.59 43.09 -11.58
N GLU A 18 -13.35 42.66 -11.48
CA GLU A 18 -12.92 41.29 -11.71
C GLU A 18 -13.79 40.40 -10.83
N ALA A 19 -14.73 39.72 -11.48
CA ALA A 19 -15.60 38.76 -10.83
C ALA A 19 -14.69 37.74 -10.17
N ALA A 20 -14.77 37.64 -8.84
CA ALA A 20 -14.17 36.55 -8.08
C ALA A 20 -14.43 35.24 -8.85
N PRO A 21 -13.39 34.37 -9.00
CA PRO A 21 -13.59 33.11 -9.70
C PRO A 21 -14.76 32.41 -9.03
N ALA A 22 -15.83 32.23 -9.80
CA ALA A 22 -17.00 31.46 -9.39
C ALA A 22 -16.45 30.13 -8.86
N ALA A 23 -16.78 29.81 -7.61
CA ALA A 23 -16.47 28.52 -7.03
C ALA A 23 -16.92 27.47 -8.04
N THR A 24 -15.94 26.88 -8.72
CA THR A 24 -16.18 25.83 -9.71
C THR A 24 -16.96 24.76 -8.98
N ALA A 25 -18.20 24.52 -9.40
CA ALA A 25 -19.00 23.43 -8.91
C ALA A 25 -18.13 22.17 -8.99
N PRO A 26 -18.10 21.32 -7.96
CA PRO A 26 -17.29 20.11 -7.97
C PRO A 26 -17.62 19.32 -9.24
N ASP A 27 -16.56 18.98 -9.97
CA ASP A 27 -16.65 18.21 -11.21
C ASP A 27 -17.43 16.92 -10.92
N PRO A 28 -18.54 16.63 -11.60
CA PRO A 28 -19.30 15.40 -11.36
C PRO A 28 -18.46 14.13 -11.58
N ALA A 29 -17.34 14.21 -12.32
CA ALA A 29 -16.38 13.13 -12.44
C ALA A 29 -15.61 12.81 -11.14
N LEU A 30 -15.55 13.75 -10.18
CA LEU A 30 -14.99 13.53 -8.84
C LEU A 30 -16.02 12.92 -7.88
N SER A 31 -17.30 12.89 -8.25
CA SER A 31 -18.37 12.26 -7.45
C SER A 31 -18.37 10.74 -7.55
N ASP A 32 -17.74 10.16 -8.56
CA ASP A 32 -17.54 8.72 -8.72
C ASP A 32 -16.22 8.21 -8.08
N ALA A 33 -15.52 9.07 -7.35
CA ALA A 33 -14.42 8.60 -6.52
C ALA A 33 -14.96 7.62 -5.47
N PRO A 34 -14.50 6.35 -5.45
CA PRO A 34 -15.01 5.34 -4.55
C PRO A 34 -14.93 5.83 -3.11
N ASP A 35 -16.04 5.66 -2.40
CA ASP A 35 -16.24 6.13 -1.02
C ASP A 35 -15.07 5.78 -0.10
N GLY A 36 -14.40 6.78 0.37
CA GLY A 36 -13.26 6.68 1.28
C GLY A 36 -11.97 7.22 0.68
N LEU A 37 -11.19 7.88 1.52
CA LEU A 37 -9.95 8.62 1.20
C LEU A 37 -8.92 7.87 0.31
N LEU A 38 -9.14 6.60 -0.04
CA LEU A 38 -8.20 5.73 -0.74
C LEU A 38 -8.89 4.67 -1.63
N GLY A 39 -10.14 4.87 -2.04
CA GLY A 39 -10.81 3.88 -2.89
C GLY A 39 -10.89 2.47 -2.29
N ALA A 40 -11.02 2.36 -0.97
CA ALA A 40 -10.94 1.09 -0.26
C ALA A 40 -11.98 0.06 -0.71
N SER A 41 -13.12 0.52 -1.24
CA SER A 41 -14.19 -0.33 -1.79
C SER A 41 -13.85 -0.90 -3.18
N ALA A 42 -12.95 -0.26 -3.94
CA ALA A 42 -12.55 -0.70 -5.27
C ALA A 42 -11.33 -1.64 -5.26
N LEU A 43 -10.59 -1.72 -4.13
CA LEU A 43 -9.41 -2.56 -4.03
C LEU A 43 -9.76 -4.04 -4.02
N ARG A 44 -9.14 -4.80 -4.92
CA ARG A 44 -9.22 -6.26 -4.93
C ARG A 44 -8.34 -6.83 -3.82
N PRO A 45 -8.88 -7.64 -2.89
CA PRO A 45 -8.09 -8.27 -1.85
C PRO A 45 -7.15 -9.33 -2.45
N VAL A 46 -5.98 -9.50 -1.85
CA VAL A 46 -5.09 -10.63 -2.17
C VAL A 46 -5.70 -11.95 -1.73
N SER A 47 -5.17 -13.07 -2.25
CA SER A 47 -5.69 -14.41 -1.93
C SER A 47 -5.62 -14.69 -0.43
N THR A 48 -6.71 -15.21 0.13
CA THR A 48 -6.78 -15.68 1.52
C THR A 48 -5.85 -16.86 1.78
N SER A 49 -5.44 -17.61 0.74
CA SER A 49 -4.45 -18.68 0.81
C SER A 49 -3.06 -18.18 1.29
N LEU A 50 -2.83 -16.87 1.25
CA LEU A 50 -1.63 -16.26 1.84
C LEU A 50 -1.60 -16.42 3.37
N ILE A 51 -2.74 -16.55 4.04
CA ILE A 51 -2.80 -16.72 5.50
C ILE A 51 -2.10 -18.04 5.91
N PRO A 52 -2.54 -19.23 5.45
CA PRO A 52 -1.86 -20.46 5.80
C PRO A 52 -0.42 -20.53 5.28
N ALA A 53 -0.15 -19.95 4.10
CA ALA A 53 1.21 -19.87 3.57
C ALA A 53 2.14 -19.09 4.52
N ARG A 54 1.68 -17.97 5.10
CA ARG A 54 2.43 -17.19 6.11
C ARG A 54 2.69 -17.97 7.39
N TYR A 55 1.71 -18.74 7.87
CA TYR A 55 1.92 -19.61 9.04
C TYR A 55 2.95 -20.70 8.77
N VAL A 56 2.88 -21.38 7.63
CA VAL A 56 3.86 -22.40 7.26
C VAL A 56 5.25 -21.79 7.07
N ALA A 57 5.36 -20.63 6.42
CA ALA A 57 6.63 -19.94 6.27
C ALA A 57 7.22 -19.49 7.62
N GLY A 58 6.38 -19.17 8.60
CA GLY A 58 6.77 -18.76 9.93
C GLY A 58 7.03 -19.90 10.93
N ILE A 59 6.79 -21.17 10.55
CA ILE A 59 6.79 -22.30 11.49
C ILE A 59 8.10 -22.45 12.25
N ILE A 60 9.23 -22.23 11.59
CA ILE A 60 10.55 -22.29 12.22
C ILE A 60 10.67 -21.23 13.32
N GLY A 61 10.20 -20.01 13.02
CA GLY A 61 10.19 -18.92 14.01
C GLY A 61 9.30 -19.25 15.21
N TYR A 62 8.10 -19.81 14.95
CA TYR A 62 7.19 -20.20 16.03
C TYR A 62 7.77 -21.31 16.90
N VAL A 63 8.45 -22.32 16.31
CA VAL A 63 9.13 -23.37 17.05
C VAL A 63 10.25 -22.79 17.93
N ILE A 64 11.04 -21.86 17.43
CA ILE A 64 12.11 -21.20 18.21
C ILE A 64 11.48 -20.46 19.41
N TRP A 65 10.40 -19.71 19.22
CA TRP A 65 9.73 -19.01 20.31
C TRP A 65 9.18 -19.96 21.38
N VAL A 66 8.56 -21.07 20.93
CA VAL A 66 8.03 -22.10 21.85
C VAL A 66 9.17 -22.76 22.65
N LEU A 67 10.27 -23.13 21.99
CA LEU A 67 11.43 -23.71 22.68
C LEU A 67 12.06 -22.74 23.68
N MET A 68 12.11 -21.46 23.35
CA MET A 68 12.60 -20.42 24.25
C MET A 68 11.71 -20.28 25.49
N ILE A 69 10.40 -20.27 25.32
CA ILE A 69 9.43 -20.23 26.43
C ILE A 69 9.60 -21.46 27.31
N ALA A 70 9.66 -22.66 26.72
CA ALA A 70 9.86 -23.91 27.44
C ALA A 70 11.18 -23.92 28.22
N GLY A 71 12.27 -23.43 27.64
CA GLY A 71 13.57 -23.29 28.30
C GLY A 71 13.52 -22.35 29.50
N LEU A 72 12.86 -21.21 29.39
CA LEU A 72 12.70 -20.26 30.51
C LEU A 72 11.85 -20.84 31.65
N ILE A 73 10.79 -21.57 31.35
CA ILE A 73 9.96 -22.24 32.35
C ILE A 73 10.80 -23.33 33.09
N THR A 74 11.53 -24.14 32.32
CA THR A 74 12.38 -25.19 32.89
C THR A 74 13.48 -24.59 33.78
N ALA A 75 14.16 -23.55 33.31
CA ALA A 75 15.18 -22.85 34.09
C ALA A 75 14.61 -22.25 35.39
N ALA A 76 13.40 -21.68 35.35
CA ALA A 76 12.72 -21.18 36.53
C ALA A 76 12.41 -22.30 37.56
N ALA A 77 11.96 -23.45 37.07
CA ALA A 77 11.65 -24.62 37.92
C ALA A 77 12.89 -25.19 38.58
N LEU A 78 14.02 -25.28 37.87
CA LEU A 78 15.27 -25.80 38.38
C LEU A 78 15.97 -24.83 39.35
N SER A 79 15.88 -23.52 39.10
CA SER A 79 16.54 -22.49 39.90
C SER A 79 15.72 -22.03 41.12
N GLY A 80 14.44 -22.37 41.18
CA GLY A 80 13.50 -21.87 42.19
C GLY A 80 13.18 -20.38 42.08
N MET A 81 13.67 -19.71 41.02
CA MET A 81 13.48 -18.26 40.80
C MET A 81 12.31 -17.99 39.87
N TRP A 82 11.17 -17.65 40.45
CA TRP A 82 9.90 -17.41 39.72
C TRP A 82 9.97 -16.28 38.66
N TRP A 83 10.83 -15.27 38.87
CA TRP A 83 11.00 -14.15 37.96
C TRP A 83 11.57 -14.57 36.59
N ILE A 84 12.30 -15.70 36.51
CA ILE A 84 12.77 -16.26 35.25
C ILE A 84 11.57 -16.69 34.38
N ALA A 85 10.54 -17.29 34.98
CA ALA A 85 9.32 -17.64 34.28
C ALA A 85 8.59 -16.39 33.77
N ALA A 86 8.63 -15.29 34.54
CA ALA A 86 8.03 -14.02 34.12
C ALA A 86 8.69 -13.43 32.86
N LEU A 87 10.00 -13.66 32.65
CA LEU A 87 10.66 -13.29 31.38
C LEU A 87 10.04 -14.03 30.17
N GLY A 88 9.49 -15.23 30.38
CA GLY A 88 8.78 -15.98 29.32
C GLY A 88 7.51 -15.32 28.82
N LEU A 89 6.96 -14.34 29.54
CA LEU A 89 5.78 -13.61 29.12
C LEU A 89 6.03 -12.77 27.86
N LEU A 90 7.22 -12.18 27.72
CA LEU A 90 7.56 -11.36 26.56
C LEU A 90 7.54 -12.17 25.25
N PRO A 91 8.27 -13.30 25.12
CA PRO A 91 8.19 -14.12 23.91
C PRO A 91 6.80 -14.71 23.68
N LEU A 92 6.04 -15.01 24.74
CA LEU A 92 4.67 -15.48 24.62
C LEU A 92 3.77 -14.39 23.99
N LEU A 93 3.89 -13.14 24.43
CA LEU A 93 3.15 -12.02 23.86
C LEU A 93 3.51 -11.78 22.38
N ILE A 94 4.80 -11.86 22.03
CA ILE A 94 5.25 -11.71 20.64
C ILE A 94 4.69 -12.84 19.77
N LEU A 95 4.70 -14.06 20.24
CA LEU A 95 4.13 -15.21 19.56
C LEU A 95 2.62 -15.03 19.33
N LEU A 96 1.89 -14.69 20.37
CA LEU A 96 0.45 -14.49 20.34
C LEU A 96 0.09 -13.31 19.38
N GLN A 97 0.80 -12.20 19.50
CA GLN A 97 0.64 -11.06 18.60
C GLN A 97 0.86 -11.44 17.14
N SER A 98 1.92 -12.17 16.82
CA SER A 98 2.22 -12.58 15.45
C SER A 98 1.13 -13.51 14.88
N LEU A 99 0.61 -14.44 15.70
CA LEU A 99 -0.48 -15.33 15.29
C LEU A 99 -1.79 -14.57 15.04
N LEU A 100 -2.16 -13.66 15.93
CA LEU A 100 -3.42 -12.91 15.84
C LEU A 100 -3.39 -11.83 14.75
N LEU A 101 -2.24 -11.19 14.52
CA LEU A 101 -2.13 -10.12 13.53
C LEU A 101 -1.92 -10.62 12.10
N THR A 102 -1.43 -11.84 11.90
CA THR A 102 -1.19 -12.39 10.54
C THR A 102 -2.43 -12.34 9.65
N PRO A 103 -3.62 -12.83 10.04
CA PRO A 103 -4.80 -12.78 9.18
C PRO A 103 -5.28 -11.34 8.93
N ARG A 104 -5.14 -10.46 9.91
CA ARG A 104 -5.50 -9.05 9.75
C ARG A 104 -4.57 -8.34 8.77
N ARG A 105 -3.26 -8.63 8.84
CA ARG A 105 -2.26 -8.07 7.90
C ARG A 105 -2.52 -8.50 6.47
N VAL A 106 -2.85 -9.76 6.25
CA VAL A 106 -3.16 -10.28 4.91
C VAL A 106 -4.41 -9.62 4.34
N ARG A 107 -5.48 -9.53 5.12
CA ARG A 107 -6.74 -8.89 4.69
C ARG A 107 -6.62 -7.39 4.45
N ALA A 108 -5.61 -6.76 5.02
CA ALA A 108 -5.33 -5.34 4.83
C ALA A 108 -4.48 -5.03 3.59
N ILE A 109 -4.16 -6.04 2.76
CA ILE A 109 -3.46 -5.86 1.49
C ILE A 109 -4.49 -5.93 0.37
N GLY A 110 -4.53 -4.90 -0.46
CA GLY A 110 -5.37 -4.84 -1.65
C GLY A 110 -4.64 -4.16 -2.80
N TYR A 111 -5.11 -4.39 -4.01
CA TYR A 111 -4.60 -3.73 -5.21
C TYR A 111 -5.75 -3.36 -6.14
N LEU A 112 -5.52 -2.36 -6.98
CA LEU A 112 -6.43 -1.91 -8.01
C LEU A 112 -5.63 -1.71 -9.30
N ASP A 113 -6.00 -2.40 -10.34
CA ASP A 113 -5.52 -2.21 -11.70
C ASP A 113 -6.45 -1.23 -12.43
N ALA A 114 -6.12 0.05 -12.42
CA ALA A 114 -6.82 1.09 -13.16
C ALA A 114 -6.30 1.18 -14.61
N GLU A 115 -6.86 2.09 -15.39
CA GLU A 115 -6.48 2.23 -16.81
C GLU A 115 -5.05 2.75 -17.00
N GLU A 116 -4.58 3.66 -16.14
CA GLU A 116 -3.30 4.35 -16.29
C GLU A 116 -2.28 4.01 -15.19
N ASP A 117 -2.74 3.41 -14.07
CA ASP A 117 -1.90 3.11 -12.93
C ASP A 117 -2.24 1.80 -12.20
N LEU A 118 -1.27 1.33 -11.43
CA LEU A 118 -1.44 0.25 -10.47
C LEU A 118 -1.38 0.85 -9.07
N THR A 119 -2.49 0.79 -8.35
CA THR A 119 -2.56 1.22 -6.95
C THR A 119 -2.50 0.01 -6.03
N ILE A 120 -1.56 0.03 -5.08
CA ILE A 120 -1.39 -1.00 -4.06
C ILE A 120 -1.56 -0.36 -2.69
N ALA A 121 -2.49 -0.88 -1.91
CA ALA A 121 -2.72 -0.45 -0.54
C ALA A 121 -2.36 -1.56 0.44
N SER A 122 -1.71 -1.20 1.53
CA SER A 122 -1.35 -2.13 2.60
C SER A 122 -1.31 -1.43 3.96
N GLY A 123 -1.48 -2.21 5.02
CA GLY A 123 -1.36 -1.76 6.39
C GLY A 123 -2.65 -1.78 7.19
N ILE A 124 -2.53 -2.11 8.49
CA ILE A 124 -3.66 -2.19 9.44
C ILE A 124 -3.79 -0.88 10.23
N MET A 125 -2.70 -0.46 10.90
CA MET A 125 -2.66 0.77 11.71
C MET A 125 -2.23 1.98 10.88
N PHE A 126 -1.17 1.80 10.10
CA PHE A 126 -0.69 2.80 9.15
C PHE A 126 -0.97 2.27 7.74
N ARG A 127 -1.88 2.93 7.05
CA ARG A 127 -2.23 2.57 5.69
C ARG A 127 -1.27 3.26 4.73
N SER A 128 -0.55 2.47 3.95
CA SER A 128 0.30 2.95 2.87
C SER A 128 -0.36 2.65 1.54
N VAL A 129 -0.44 3.64 0.67
CA VAL A 129 -0.94 3.51 -0.68
C VAL A 129 0.17 3.92 -1.63
N HIS A 130 0.48 3.03 -2.57
CA HIS A 130 1.47 3.27 -3.61
C HIS A 130 0.76 3.20 -4.95
N THR A 131 0.70 4.32 -5.64
CA THR A 131 0.19 4.42 -7.00
C THR A 131 1.37 4.49 -7.97
N ILE A 132 1.42 3.57 -8.92
CA ILE A 132 2.51 3.43 -9.89
C ILE A 132 1.93 3.62 -11.29
N PRO A 133 2.18 4.78 -11.94
CA PRO A 133 1.83 4.96 -13.34
C PRO A 133 2.57 3.96 -14.22
N TYR A 134 1.89 3.35 -15.19
CA TYR A 134 2.49 2.33 -16.05
C TYR A 134 3.71 2.82 -16.82
N GLY A 135 3.73 4.09 -17.25
CA GLY A 135 4.87 4.70 -17.95
C GLY A 135 6.14 4.87 -17.09
N ARG A 136 6.07 4.66 -15.77
CA ARG A 136 7.23 4.71 -14.86
C ARG A 136 7.75 3.33 -14.43
N VAL A 137 7.10 2.27 -14.87
CA VAL A 137 7.51 0.90 -14.56
C VAL A 137 8.76 0.54 -15.35
N GLN A 138 9.84 0.21 -14.66
CA GLN A 138 11.10 -0.20 -15.25
C GLN A 138 11.24 -1.71 -15.36
N SER A 139 10.85 -2.42 -14.32
CA SER A 139 10.90 -3.88 -14.31
C SER A 139 9.79 -4.48 -13.46
N VAL A 140 9.29 -5.62 -13.92
CA VAL A 140 8.28 -6.42 -13.22
C VAL A 140 8.83 -7.82 -13.04
N LYS A 141 8.95 -8.26 -11.79
CA LYS A 141 9.48 -9.57 -11.42
C LYS A 141 8.41 -10.38 -10.68
N ILE A 142 8.30 -11.65 -11.02
CA ILE A 142 7.48 -12.61 -10.29
C ILE A 142 8.41 -13.56 -9.54
N ASP A 143 8.26 -13.63 -8.25
CA ASP A 143 8.99 -14.54 -7.37
C ASP A 143 8.02 -15.56 -6.76
N GLU A 144 8.42 -16.82 -6.73
CA GLU A 144 7.68 -17.91 -6.10
C GLU A 144 8.58 -18.59 -5.07
N GLY A 145 8.25 -18.43 -3.79
CA GLY A 145 8.89 -19.18 -2.72
C GLY A 145 8.45 -20.66 -2.70
N PRO A 146 9.17 -21.54 -1.98
CA PRO A 146 8.78 -22.96 -1.87
C PRO A 146 7.40 -23.13 -1.22
N VAL A 147 7.06 -22.29 -0.24
CA VAL A 147 5.74 -22.28 0.40
C VAL A 147 4.70 -21.70 -0.55
N ASP A 148 5.00 -20.56 -1.18
CA ASP A 148 4.07 -19.89 -2.11
C ASP A 148 3.67 -20.82 -3.25
N ARG A 149 4.65 -21.57 -3.82
CA ARG A 149 4.42 -22.56 -4.87
C ARG A 149 3.44 -23.65 -4.44
N ARG A 150 3.52 -24.14 -3.19
CA ARG A 150 2.61 -25.15 -2.67
C ARG A 150 1.18 -24.65 -2.57
N TYR A 151 0.98 -23.35 -2.34
CA TYR A 151 -0.34 -22.72 -2.25
C TYR A 151 -0.79 -22.05 -3.55
N GLY A 152 -0.04 -22.21 -4.65
CA GLY A 152 -0.35 -21.61 -5.94
C GLY A 152 -0.25 -20.08 -5.94
N LEU A 153 0.58 -19.53 -5.05
CA LEU A 153 0.77 -18.10 -4.87
C LEU A 153 2.07 -17.62 -5.51
N ALA A 154 2.08 -16.36 -5.89
CA ALA A 154 3.26 -15.66 -6.35
C ALA A 154 3.34 -14.26 -5.71
N LYS A 155 4.52 -13.70 -5.73
CA LYS A 155 4.82 -12.34 -5.29
C LYS A 155 5.24 -11.52 -6.49
N LEU A 156 4.50 -10.44 -6.77
CA LEU A 156 4.81 -9.50 -7.82
C LEU A 156 5.64 -8.36 -7.25
N THR A 157 6.81 -8.12 -7.82
CA THR A 157 7.70 -7.02 -7.46
C THR A 157 7.78 -6.05 -8.64
N VAL A 158 7.36 -4.81 -8.43
CA VAL A 158 7.39 -3.74 -9.43
C VAL A 158 8.43 -2.71 -9.02
N SER A 159 9.38 -2.42 -9.92
CA SER A 159 10.42 -1.42 -9.73
C SER A 159 10.22 -0.25 -10.68
N THR A 160 10.36 0.97 -10.17
CA THR A 160 10.23 2.21 -10.95
C THR A 160 11.59 2.78 -11.35
N ALA A 161 11.61 3.62 -12.40
CA ALA A 161 12.82 4.15 -13.03
C ALA A 161 13.81 4.87 -12.08
N ASN A 162 13.35 5.43 -10.99
CA ASN A 162 14.23 6.12 -10.04
C ASN A 162 14.88 5.19 -9.00
N GLY A 163 14.64 3.86 -9.06
CA GLY A 163 15.15 2.90 -8.06
C GLY A 163 14.65 3.13 -6.62
N ALA A 164 14.02 4.29 -6.39
CA ALA A 164 13.59 4.73 -5.07
C ALA A 164 12.32 4.01 -4.58
N SER A 165 11.57 3.39 -5.47
CA SER A 165 10.30 2.73 -5.11
C SER A 165 10.23 1.34 -5.73
N THR A 166 10.56 0.35 -4.94
CA THR A 166 10.22 -1.04 -5.23
C THR A 166 8.99 -1.41 -4.43
N VAL A 167 7.89 -1.71 -5.11
CA VAL A 167 6.64 -2.09 -4.47
C VAL A 167 6.42 -3.59 -4.65
N VAL A 168 6.09 -4.25 -3.56
CA VAL A 168 5.92 -5.70 -3.52
C VAL A 168 4.46 -6.04 -3.20
N LEU A 169 3.81 -6.78 -4.07
CA LEU A 169 2.46 -7.31 -3.90
C LEU A 169 2.53 -8.83 -3.67
N PRO A 170 2.45 -9.30 -2.43
CA PRO A 170 2.47 -10.71 -2.10
C PRO A 170 1.09 -11.35 -2.20
N GLY A 171 1.05 -12.68 -2.36
CA GLY A 171 -0.19 -13.45 -2.22
C GLY A 171 -1.14 -13.36 -3.40
N LEU A 172 -0.65 -13.08 -4.58
CA LEU A 172 -1.41 -13.20 -5.81
C LEU A 172 -1.49 -14.67 -6.23
N PRO A 173 -2.63 -15.15 -6.74
CA PRO A 173 -2.67 -16.36 -7.53
C PRO A 173 -1.69 -16.26 -8.71
N LYS A 174 -1.00 -17.35 -9.05
CA LYS A 174 0.01 -17.33 -10.10
C LYS A 174 -0.51 -16.77 -11.44
N ALA A 175 -1.70 -17.22 -11.86
CA ALA A 175 -2.33 -16.73 -13.09
C ALA A 175 -2.59 -15.21 -13.06
N GLU A 176 -2.97 -14.67 -11.91
CA GLU A 176 -3.21 -13.24 -11.73
C GLU A 176 -1.90 -12.44 -11.74
N ALA A 177 -0.84 -12.97 -11.13
CA ALA A 177 0.48 -12.37 -11.19
C ALA A 177 1.03 -12.30 -12.65
N GLU A 178 0.83 -13.36 -13.42
CA GLU A 178 1.20 -13.41 -14.84
C GLU A 178 0.37 -12.42 -15.68
N ARG A 179 -0.95 -12.35 -15.41
CA ARG A 179 -1.85 -11.37 -16.05
C ARG A 179 -1.40 -9.93 -15.80
N LEU A 180 -1.17 -9.58 -14.53
CA LEU A 180 -0.71 -8.24 -14.14
C LEU A 180 0.65 -7.92 -14.75
N ARG A 181 1.58 -8.87 -14.76
CA ARG A 181 2.89 -8.68 -15.40
C ARG A 181 2.74 -8.37 -16.89
N ALA A 182 1.92 -9.15 -17.61
CA ALA A 182 1.67 -8.94 -19.04
C ALA A 182 1.05 -7.55 -19.30
N LEU A 183 0.06 -7.16 -18.49
CA LEU A 183 -0.60 -5.87 -18.56
C LEU A 183 0.39 -4.72 -18.31
N LEU A 184 1.17 -4.78 -17.24
CA LEU A 184 2.17 -3.77 -16.90
C LEU A 184 3.22 -3.62 -18.00
N THR A 185 3.65 -4.73 -18.60
CA THR A 185 4.63 -4.71 -19.68
C THR A 185 4.06 -4.12 -20.97
N ALA A 186 2.84 -4.50 -21.34
CA ALA A 186 2.18 -4.00 -22.55
C ALA A 186 1.92 -2.48 -22.44
N ARG A 187 1.33 -2.02 -21.36
CA ARG A 187 1.04 -0.60 -21.16
C ARG A 187 2.29 0.26 -20.96
N GLY A 188 3.34 -0.29 -20.33
CA GLY A 188 4.62 0.38 -20.23
C GLY A 188 5.25 0.66 -21.60
N ILE A 189 5.14 -0.28 -22.56
CA ILE A 189 5.63 -0.11 -23.93
C ILE A 189 4.78 0.91 -24.69
N GLU A 190 3.45 0.85 -24.58
CA GLU A 190 2.54 1.80 -25.24
C GLU A 190 2.80 3.24 -24.80
N THR A 191 3.01 3.47 -23.51
CA THR A 191 3.31 4.81 -22.97
C THR A 191 4.67 5.32 -23.43
N MET A 192 5.69 4.44 -23.57
CA MET A 192 6.99 4.84 -24.10
C MET A 192 6.94 5.12 -25.61
N ALA A 193 6.07 4.47 -26.36
CA ALA A 193 5.93 4.68 -27.80
C ALA A 193 5.14 5.95 -28.15
N ALA A 194 4.40 6.50 -27.17
CA ALA A 194 3.60 7.72 -27.32
C ALA A 194 4.37 9.02 -26.96
N LEU A 195 5.60 8.91 -26.49
CA LEU A 195 6.50 10.04 -26.15
C LEU A 195 7.51 10.29 -27.27
#